data_eec97952147d421264bfc8c3a82fb1c8
#
_entry.id   eec97952147d421264bfc8c3a82fb1c8
#
_cell.length_a   1.000
_cell.length_b   1.000
_cell.length_c   1.000
_cell.angle_alpha   90.00
_cell.angle_beta   90.00
_cell.angle_gamma   90.00
#
_symmetry.space_group_name_H-M   'P 1'
#
loop_
_entity.id
_entity.type
_entity.pdbx_description
1 polymer ?
#
loop_
_entity_poly.entity_id
_entity_poly.type
_entity_poly.pdbx_seq_one_letter_code
_entity_poly.pdbx_strand_id
1 'polypeptide(L)'
;MTYDNLVLDVQQYLERTDAATVDRIPTFIGLAEQVIASQIKFLGNLTVQTAQMNVANPIIDKPARWHKTVSMNITVAGKRYPVLLRKYEYLREYWPDPTQTNIPKFYCDYDYTHWFVAPTPTLAYNFEVLYYERVQPLSTENQTNWFTVYAPQALLYGTLLQAMPFLKNDERTPGWQAQYDAIMQTLMAEDKLRIADRQAIAADS
;
A
#
# COMPACT_ATOMS: atom_id res chain seq x y z
N MET A 1 -18.07 6.13 -7.79
CA MET A 1 -18.39 4.82 -8.44
C MET A 1 -18.41 3.74 -7.36
N THR A 2 -19.28 2.73 -7.46
CA THR A 2 -19.26 1.55 -6.58
C THR A 2 -18.72 0.35 -7.33
N TYR A 3 -18.37 -0.72 -6.62
CA TYR A 3 -17.94 -1.98 -7.24
C TYR A 3 -19.01 -2.54 -8.19
N ASP A 4 -20.27 -2.59 -7.75
CA ASP A 4 -21.38 -3.12 -8.56
C ASP A 4 -21.58 -2.28 -9.84
N ASN A 5 -21.50 -0.93 -9.72
CA ASN A 5 -21.56 -0.07 -10.89
C ASN A 5 -20.37 -0.29 -11.84
N LEU A 6 -19.17 -0.48 -11.31
CA LEU A 6 -17.98 -0.79 -12.12
C LEU A 6 -18.16 -2.11 -12.89
N VAL A 7 -18.68 -3.16 -12.23
CA VAL A 7 -18.96 -4.45 -12.88
C VAL A 7 -19.93 -4.27 -14.05
N LEU A 8 -21.01 -3.50 -13.85
CA LEU A 8 -21.99 -3.20 -14.90
C LEU A 8 -21.38 -2.38 -16.04
N ASP A 9 -20.60 -1.34 -15.71
CA ASP A 9 -19.94 -0.49 -16.71
C ASP A 9 -18.96 -1.32 -17.55
N VAL A 10 -18.11 -2.14 -16.92
CA VAL A 10 -17.19 -3.04 -17.63
C VAL A 10 -17.93 -4.00 -18.55
N GLN A 11 -19.02 -4.61 -18.09
CA GLN A 11 -19.85 -5.49 -18.90
C GLN A 11 -20.42 -4.76 -20.13
N GLN A 12 -20.91 -3.53 -19.96
CA GLN A 12 -21.45 -2.71 -21.06
C GLN A 12 -20.37 -2.30 -22.05
N TYR A 13 -19.18 -1.88 -21.56
CA TYR A 13 -18.06 -1.51 -22.44
C TYR A 13 -17.53 -2.69 -23.25
N LEU A 14 -17.51 -3.88 -22.65
CA LEU A 14 -17.12 -5.11 -23.35
C LEU A 14 -18.20 -5.63 -24.31
N GLU A 15 -19.45 -5.16 -24.17
CA GLU A 15 -20.61 -5.66 -24.93
C GLU A 15 -20.77 -7.18 -24.80
N ARG A 16 -20.51 -7.74 -23.60
CA ARG A 16 -20.54 -9.17 -23.33
C ARG A 16 -21.57 -9.48 -22.24
N THR A 17 -22.38 -10.52 -22.55
CA THR A 17 -23.40 -11.03 -21.62
C THR A 17 -23.21 -12.51 -21.30
N ASP A 18 -22.20 -13.14 -21.91
CA ASP A 18 -21.88 -14.55 -21.67
C ASP A 18 -21.31 -14.72 -20.25
N ALA A 19 -21.79 -15.72 -19.54
CA ALA A 19 -21.41 -16.01 -18.15
C ALA A 19 -19.89 -16.20 -17.99
N ALA A 20 -19.22 -16.78 -18.99
CA ALA A 20 -17.78 -17.00 -18.96
C ALA A 20 -16.99 -15.70 -18.85
N THR A 21 -17.44 -14.60 -19.49
CA THR A 21 -16.82 -13.28 -19.38
C THR A 21 -17.26 -12.58 -18.11
N VAL A 22 -18.55 -12.56 -17.80
CA VAL A 22 -19.12 -11.85 -16.65
C VAL A 22 -18.54 -12.36 -15.33
N ASP A 23 -18.41 -13.65 -15.15
CA ASP A 23 -17.83 -14.28 -13.95
C ASP A 23 -16.34 -13.95 -13.75
N ARG A 24 -15.65 -13.43 -14.78
CA ARG A 24 -14.24 -13.02 -14.70
C ARG A 24 -14.03 -11.54 -14.47
N ILE A 25 -15.05 -10.71 -14.58
CA ILE A 25 -14.93 -9.25 -14.33
C ILE A 25 -14.33 -8.94 -12.95
N PRO A 26 -14.74 -9.61 -11.85
CA PRO A 26 -14.10 -9.41 -10.54
C PRO A 26 -12.57 -9.64 -10.55
N THR A 27 -12.13 -10.65 -11.30
CA THR A 27 -10.69 -10.94 -11.46
C THR A 27 -9.99 -9.82 -12.21
N PHE A 28 -10.56 -9.29 -13.28
CA PHE A 28 -9.98 -8.20 -14.06
C PHE A 28 -9.89 -6.91 -13.24
N ILE A 29 -10.90 -6.62 -12.40
CA ILE A 29 -10.89 -5.50 -11.47
C ILE A 29 -9.72 -5.64 -10.50
N GLY A 30 -9.56 -6.80 -9.84
CA GLY A 30 -8.47 -7.03 -8.89
C GLY A 30 -7.07 -6.92 -9.53
N LEU A 31 -6.91 -7.38 -10.78
CA LEU A 31 -5.66 -7.21 -11.53
C LEU A 31 -5.38 -5.73 -11.85
N ALA A 32 -6.40 -4.99 -12.26
CA ALA A 32 -6.28 -3.55 -12.52
C ALA A 32 -5.88 -2.77 -11.24
N GLU A 33 -6.52 -3.07 -10.11
CA GLU A 33 -6.15 -2.48 -8.82
C GLU A 33 -4.67 -2.71 -8.49
N GLN A 34 -4.16 -3.93 -8.69
CA GLN A 34 -2.75 -4.26 -8.45
C GLN A 34 -1.80 -3.50 -9.37
N VAL A 35 -2.13 -3.39 -10.66
CA VAL A 35 -1.32 -2.65 -11.64
C VAL A 35 -1.26 -1.17 -11.27
N ILE A 36 -2.41 -0.54 -11.01
CA ILE A 36 -2.47 0.87 -10.63
C ILE A 36 -1.71 1.10 -9.32
N ALA A 37 -1.93 0.26 -8.29
CA ALA A 37 -1.25 0.36 -7.01
C ALA A 37 0.28 0.21 -7.10
N SER A 38 0.80 -0.52 -8.09
CA SER A 38 2.24 -0.66 -8.31
C SER A 38 2.89 0.60 -8.90
N GLN A 39 2.12 1.41 -9.63
CA GLN A 39 2.61 2.58 -10.35
C GLN A 39 2.56 3.87 -9.53
N ILE A 40 1.69 3.96 -8.55
CA ILE A 40 1.43 5.18 -7.77
C ILE A 40 1.70 4.94 -6.29
N LYS A 41 2.44 5.87 -5.65
CA LYS A 41 2.67 5.90 -4.20
C LYS A 41 1.68 6.88 -3.57
N PHE A 42 0.51 6.41 -3.20
CA PHE A 42 -0.56 7.29 -2.72
C PHE A 42 -0.29 7.88 -1.34
N LEU A 43 -0.25 9.20 -1.23
CA LEU A 43 -0.38 9.87 0.07
C LEU A 43 -1.74 9.59 0.72
N GLY A 44 -2.78 9.34 -0.08
CA GLY A 44 -4.11 8.96 0.41
C GLY A 44 -4.17 7.62 1.16
N ASN A 45 -3.16 6.77 1.00
CA ASN A 45 -3.03 5.50 1.72
C ASN A 45 -2.00 5.55 2.85
N LEU A 46 -1.59 6.75 3.25
CA LEU A 46 -0.73 6.94 4.40
C LEU A 46 -1.57 6.84 5.67
N THR A 47 -1.26 5.85 6.49
CA THR A 47 -1.98 5.59 7.73
C THR A 47 -1.05 5.46 8.92
N VAL A 48 -1.59 5.71 10.10
CA VAL A 48 -0.89 5.57 11.37
C VAL A 48 -1.51 4.42 12.14
N GLN A 49 -0.67 3.51 12.61
CA GLN A 49 -1.10 2.46 13.53
C GLN A 49 -0.29 2.54 14.82
N THR A 50 -0.98 2.34 15.93
CA THR A 50 -0.38 2.16 17.25
C THR A 50 -0.55 0.72 17.68
N ALA A 51 0.53 0.13 18.22
CA ALA A 51 0.51 -1.20 18.79
C ALA A 51 1.53 -1.29 19.93
N GLN A 52 1.67 -2.47 20.51
CA GLN A 52 2.58 -2.71 21.62
C GLN A 52 3.62 -3.76 21.24
N MET A 53 4.87 -3.50 21.62
CA MET A 53 5.96 -4.47 21.46
C MET A 53 5.86 -5.56 22.53
N ASN A 54 6.30 -6.75 22.21
CA ASN A 54 6.42 -7.83 23.19
C ASN A 54 7.74 -7.72 23.96
N VAL A 55 7.68 -7.98 25.28
CA VAL A 55 8.86 -8.01 26.13
C VAL A 55 9.81 -9.11 25.69
N ALA A 56 11.10 -8.84 25.65
CA ALA A 56 12.16 -9.77 25.26
C ALA A 56 12.00 -10.37 23.85
N ASN A 57 11.17 -9.78 22.99
CA ASN A 57 11.01 -10.22 21.61
C ASN A 57 11.38 -9.07 20.65
N PRO A 58 12.44 -9.23 19.82
CA PRO A 58 12.84 -8.21 18.87
C PRO A 58 12.00 -8.21 17.58
N ILE A 59 11.07 -9.17 17.41
CA ILE A 59 10.24 -9.31 16.22
C ILE A 59 8.89 -8.65 16.48
N ILE A 60 8.47 -7.80 15.55
CA ILE A 60 7.21 -7.05 15.61
C ILE A 60 6.41 -7.31 14.34
N ASP A 61 5.14 -7.65 14.50
CA ASP A 61 4.25 -7.90 13.38
C ASP A 61 3.94 -6.62 12.62
N LYS A 62 3.95 -6.69 11.28
CA LYS A 62 3.47 -5.65 10.40
C LYS A 62 1.95 -5.71 10.26
N PRO A 63 1.30 -4.56 10.02
CA PRO A 63 -0.13 -4.56 9.67
C PRO A 63 -0.42 -5.41 8.43
N ALA A 64 -1.58 -6.04 8.38
CA ALA A 64 -1.95 -6.98 7.31
C ALA A 64 -1.85 -6.37 5.89
N ARG A 65 -2.13 -5.08 5.74
CA ARG A 65 -2.05 -4.35 4.47
C ARG A 65 -0.85 -3.41 4.38
N TRP A 66 0.17 -3.67 5.18
CA TRP A 66 1.41 -2.90 5.11
C TRP A 66 2.06 -2.99 3.73
N HIS A 67 2.55 -1.85 3.23
CA HIS A 67 3.31 -1.78 2.00
C HIS A 67 4.72 -1.22 2.23
N LYS A 68 4.84 -0.06 2.90
CA LYS A 68 6.14 0.59 3.15
C LYS A 68 6.07 1.45 4.41
N THR A 69 7.01 1.26 5.32
CA THR A 69 7.18 2.11 6.50
C THR A 69 7.75 3.48 6.10
N VAL A 70 7.18 4.53 6.66
CA VAL A 70 7.66 5.91 6.54
C VAL A 70 8.44 6.32 7.78
N SER A 71 7.88 6.08 8.97
CA SER A 71 8.53 6.33 10.25
C SER A 71 7.99 5.42 11.33
N MET A 72 8.81 5.17 12.34
CA MET A 72 8.44 4.41 13.52
C MET A 72 8.89 5.20 14.76
N ASN A 73 8.03 5.30 15.76
CA ASN A 73 8.31 5.93 17.03
C ASN A 73 7.89 4.99 18.17
N ILE A 74 8.58 5.08 19.30
CA ILE A 74 8.18 4.43 20.56
C ILE A 74 7.86 5.47 21.60
N THR A 75 7.01 5.12 22.55
CA THR A 75 6.67 5.96 23.70
C THR A 75 7.35 5.39 24.95
N VAL A 76 8.22 6.20 25.55
CA VAL A 76 8.92 5.87 26.80
C VAL A 76 8.65 6.98 27.81
N ALA A 77 8.10 6.64 28.96
CA ALA A 77 7.72 7.60 30.01
C ALA A 77 6.91 8.80 29.49
N GLY A 78 5.95 8.52 28.58
CA GLY A 78 5.09 9.56 28.00
C GLY A 78 5.72 10.41 26.89
N LYS A 79 6.98 10.18 26.52
CA LYS A 79 7.68 10.90 25.46
C LYS A 79 7.89 10.00 24.25
N ARG A 80 7.74 10.58 23.03
CA ARG A 80 8.02 9.89 21.77
C ARG A 80 9.49 9.95 21.42
N TYR A 81 10.04 8.80 21.01
CA TYR A 81 11.41 8.67 20.52
C TYR A 81 11.39 7.98 19.16
N PRO A 82 12.11 8.48 18.15
CA PRO A 82 12.20 7.84 16.85
C PRO A 82 12.97 6.52 16.94
N VAL A 83 12.47 5.51 16.25
CA VAL A 83 13.19 4.25 15.98
C VAL A 83 13.67 4.33 14.53
N LEU A 84 14.99 4.33 14.33
CA LEU A 84 15.58 4.63 13.03
C LEU A 84 15.75 3.38 12.18
N LEU A 85 15.42 3.47 10.90
CA LEU A 85 15.65 2.40 9.93
C LEU A 85 17.16 2.17 9.73
N ARG A 86 17.61 0.92 9.83
CA ARG A 86 18.97 0.48 9.53
C ARG A 86 18.94 -0.88 8.82
N LYS A 87 20.06 -1.29 8.25
CA LYS A 87 20.22 -2.63 7.66
C LYS A 87 20.25 -3.70 8.75
N TYR A 88 19.80 -4.90 8.43
CA TYR A 88 19.77 -6.02 9.37
C TYR A 88 21.14 -6.34 9.97
N GLU A 89 22.20 -6.34 9.13
CA GLU A 89 23.58 -6.60 9.55
C GLU A 89 24.04 -5.60 10.61
N TYR A 90 23.70 -4.30 10.40
CA TYR A 90 24.00 -3.26 11.39
C TYR A 90 23.33 -3.52 12.74
N LEU A 91 22.07 -3.96 12.74
CA LEU A 91 21.36 -4.26 13.99
C LEU A 91 22.02 -5.44 14.72
N ARG A 92 22.47 -6.46 13.98
CA ARG A 92 23.15 -7.63 14.55
C ARG A 92 24.53 -7.30 15.12
N GLU A 93 25.27 -6.41 14.47
CA GLU A 93 26.54 -5.90 14.96
C GLU A 93 26.36 -4.97 16.19
N TYR A 94 25.38 -4.08 16.13
CA TYR A 94 25.05 -3.16 17.22
C TYR A 94 24.54 -3.89 18.46
N TRP A 95 23.79 -4.96 18.30
CA TRP A 95 23.17 -5.75 19.37
C TRP A 95 23.45 -7.23 19.18
N PRO A 96 24.69 -7.68 19.44
CA PRO A 96 25.12 -9.06 19.15
C PRO A 96 24.55 -10.10 20.11
N ASP A 97 24.27 -9.73 21.37
CA ASP A 97 23.71 -10.62 22.38
C ASP A 97 22.18 -10.46 22.44
N PRO A 98 21.41 -11.45 21.94
CA PRO A 98 19.95 -11.38 21.91
C PRO A 98 19.31 -11.51 23.32
N THR A 99 20.06 -11.97 24.32
CA THR A 99 19.55 -12.12 25.70
C THR A 99 19.50 -10.81 26.46
N GLN A 100 20.31 -9.85 26.03
CA GLN A 100 20.30 -8.50 26.61
C GLN A 100 19.08 -7.72 26.12
N THR A 101 18.50 -6.92 27.00
CA THR A 101 17.33 -6.10 26.68
C THR A 101 17.59 -4.63 26.98
N ASN A 102 17.02 -3.74 26.18
CA ASN A 102 17.09 -2.28 26.37
C ASN A 102 15.95 -1.60 25.60
N ILE A 103 15.93 -0.27 25.60
CA ILE A 103 15.00 0.54 24.81
C ILE A 103 15.38 0.43 23.32
N PRO A 104 14.47 0.00 22.43
CA PRO A 104 14.71 -0.06 20.99
C PRO A 104 15.06 1.30 20.40
N LYS A 105 16.10 1.36 19.55
CA LYS A 105 16.57 2.57 18.88
C LYS A 105 16.56 2.43 17.35
N PHE A 106 16.66 1.20 16.87
CA PHE A 106 16.75 0.89 15.45
C PHE A 106 15.76 -0.20 15.09
N TYR A 107 15.31 -0.18 13.83
CA TYR A 107 14.54 -1.26 13.24
C TYR A 107 15.05 -1.55 11.83
N CYS A 108 14.75 -2.75 11.33
CA CYS A 108 14.88 -3.09 9.93
C CYS A 108 13.63 -3.78 9.42
N ASP A 109 13.49 -3.80 8.11
CA ASP A 109 12.54 -4.63 7.39
C ASP A 109 13.09 -6.08 7.40
N TYR A 110 12.52 -6.94 8.25
CA TYR A 110 13.07 -8.27 8.51
C TYR A 110 12.60 -9.29 7.48
N ASP A 111 11.29 -9.38 7.33
CA ASP A 111 10.64 -10.19 6.31
C ASP A 111 9.35 -9.51 5.82
N TYR A 112 8.54 -10.21 5.02
CA TYR A 112 7.31 -9.66 4.46
C TYR A 112 6.28 -9.24 5.50
N THR A 113 6.28 -9.89 6.66
CA THR A 113 5.28 -9.74 7.72
C THR A 113 5.80 -9.15 9.01
N HIS A 114 7.14 -9.02 9.16
CA HIS A 114 7.74 -8.58 10.42
C HIS A 114 8.79 -7.49 10.23
N TRP A 115 8.93 -6.66 11.26
CA TRP A 115 10.10 -5.84 11.53
C TRP A 115 10.97 -6.51 12.60
N PHE A 116 12.26 -6.25 12.55
CA PHE A 116 13.20 -6.58 13.60
C PHE A 116 13.69 -5.29 14.25
N VAL A 117 13.70 -5.23 15.59
CA VAL A 117 14.16 -4.08 16.36
C VAL A 117 15.39 -4.41 17.20
N ALA A 118 16.22 -3.41 17.43
CA ALA A 118 17.38 -3.49 18.30
C ALA A 118 17.57 -2.17 19.08
N PRO A 119 17.93 -2.24 20.35
CA PRO A 119 17.98 -3.39 21.26
C PRO A 119 16.69 -4.20 21.37
N THR A 120 16.79 -5.43 21.87
CA THR A 120 15.62 -6.24 22.25
C THR A 120 14.81 -5.50 23.33
N PRO A 121 13.48 -5.37 23.23
CA PRO A 121 12.68 -4.57 24.14
C PRO A 121 12.71 -5.08 25.58
N THR A 122 13.02 -4.20 26.55
CA THR A 122 12.97 -4.51 27.99
C THR A 122 11.52 -4.57 28.51
N LEU A 123 10.63 -3.76 27.95
CA LEU A 123 9.24 -3.60 28.33
C LEU A 123 8.34 -3.69 27.10
N ALA A 124 7.06 -3.86 27.34
CA ALA A 124 6.03 -3.75 26.31
C ALA A 124 5.82 -2.27 25.92
N TYR A 125 6.75 -1.70 25.15
CA TYR A 125 6.66 -0.32 24.70
C TYR A 125 5.51 -0.14 23.70
N ASN A 126 4.71 0.92 23.86
CA ASN A 126 3.81 1.37 22.83
C ASN A 126 4.63 1.97 21.69
N PHE A 127 4.35 1.55 20.46
CA PHE A 127 4.94 2.12 19.27
C PHE A 127 3.85 2.64 18.32
N GLU A 128 4.24 3.63 17.54
CA GLU A 128 3.43 4.22 16.48
C GLU A 128 4.21 4.08 15.18
N VAL A 129 3.58 3.53 14.16
CA VAL A 129 4.15 3.41 12.83
C VAL A 129 3.30 4.18 11.83
N LEU A 130 3.96 5.06 11.08
CA LEU A 130 3.42 5.72 9.90
C LEU A 130 3.86 4.93 8.68
N TYR A 131 2.92 4.43 7.89
CA TYR A 131 3.21 3.58 6.75
C TYR A 131 2.23 3.79 5.60
N TYR A 132 2.64 3.43 4.38
CA TYR A 132 1.74 3.28 3.26
C TYR A 132 1.01 1.96 3.38
N GLU A 133 -0.32 2.02 3.33
CA GLU A 133 -1.19 0.86 3.35
C GLU A 133 -1.55 0.44 1.92
N ARG A 134 -1.68 -0.86 1.68
CA ARG A 134 -2.26 -1.36 0.42
C ARG A 134 -3.75 -1.07 0.42
N VAL A 135 -4.26 -0.62 -0.72
CA VAL A 135 -5.69 -0.39 -0.89
C VAL A 135 -6.46 -1.68 -0.62
N GLN A 136 -7.56 -1.57 0.12
CA GLN A 136 -8.44 -2.72 0.32
C GLN A 136 -9.09 -3.09 -1.02
N PRO A 137 -8.97 -4.35 -1.45
CA PRO A 137 -9.55 -4.79 -2.71
C PRO A 137 -11.07 -4.58 -2.75
N LEU A 138 -11.59 -4.27 -3.93
CA LEU A 138 -13.02 -4.19 -4.16
C LEU A 138 -13.66 -5.58 -4.16
N SER A 139 -14.84 -5.66 -3.61
CA SER A 139 -15.67 -6.87 -3.57
C SER A 139 -17.12 -6.50 -3.35
N THR A 140 -18.02 -7.50 -3.35
CA THR A 140 -19.43 -7.31 -2.98
C THR A 140 -19.61 -6.74 -1.56
N GLU A 141 -18.68 -7.02 -0.65
CA GLU A 141 -18.68 -6.51 0.73
C GLU A 141 -17.95 -5.17 0.87
N ASN A 142 -17.00 -4.89 -0.03
CA ASN A 142 -16.23 -3.64 -0.08
C ASN A 142 -16.50 -2.89 -1.37
N GLN A 143 -17.56 -2.10 -1.40
CA GLN A 143 -18.08 -1.42 -2.58
C GLN A 143 -17.26 -0.21 -3.03
N THR A 144 -16.42 0.36 -2.15
CA THR A 144 -15.66 1.58 -2.44
C THR A 144 -14.27 1.53 -1.84
N ASN A 145 -13.32 2.07 -2.58
CA ASN A 145 -11.97 2.29 -2.10
C ASN A 145 -11.40 3.58 -2.73
N TRP A 146 -10.11 3.86 -2.52
CA TRP A 146 -9.48 5.07 -3.05
C TRP A 146 -9.65 5.19 -4.58
N PHE A 147 -9.52 4.10 -5.33
CA PHE A 147 -9.62 4.12 -6.79
C PHE A 147 -11.03 4.51 -7.26
N THR A 148 -12.06 3.97 -6.62
CA THR A 148 -13.46 4.26 -7.00
C THR A 148 -13.86 5.70 -6.72
N VAL A 149 -13.20 6.35 -5.76
CA VAL A 149 -13.50 7.73 -5.36
C VAL A 149 -12.69 8.74 -6.16
N TYR A 150 -11.37 8.52 -6.28
CA TYR A 150 -10.45 9.52 -6.81
C TYR A 150 -9.91 9.20 -8.22
N ALA A 151 -9.95 7.94 -8.65
CA ALA A 151 -9.42 7.50 -9.93
C ALA A 151 -10.36 6.53 -10.68
N PRO A 152 -11.69 6.78 -10.73
CA PRO A 152 -12.65 5.82 -11.28
C PRO A 152 -12.38 5.49 -12.76
N GLN A 153 -11.93 6.45 -13.54
CA GLN A 153 -11.61 6.24 -14.96
C GLN A 153 -10.35 5.37 -15.13
N ALA A 154 -9.32 5.58 -14.31
CA ALA A 154 -8.14 4.73 -14.34
C ALA A 154 -8.51 3.27 -14.04
N LEU A 155 -9.39 3.07 -13.05
CA LEU A 155 -9.85 1.74 -12.68
C LEU A 155 -10.70 1.10 -13.80
N LEU A 156 -11.61 1.83 -14.42
CA LEU A 156 -12.43 1.34 -15.54
C LEU A 156 -11.54 0.92 -16.72
N TYR A 157 -10.73 1.85 -17.26
CA TYR A 157 -9.88 1.52 -18.40
C TYR A 157 -8.81 0.48 -18.07
N GLY A 158 -8.24 0.53 -16.87
CA GLY A 158 -7.34 -0.51 -16.37
C GLY A 158 -8.00 -1.91 -16.37
N THR A 159 -9.26 -2.00 -15.91
CA THR A 159 -10.02 -3.25 -15.91
C THR A 159 -10.29 -3.74 -17.33
N LEU A 160 -10.69 -2.85 -18.25
CA LEU A 160 -10.89 -3.21 -19.65
C LEU A 160 -9.61 -3.75 -20.29
N LEU A 161 -8.46 -3.16 -20.01
CA LEU A 161 -7.15 -3.64 -20.49
C LEU A 161 -6.79 -5.02 -19.93
N GLN A 162 -7.10 -5.29 -18.65
CA GLN A 162 -6.87 -6.62 -18.05
C GLN A 162 -7.80 -7.70 -18.64
N ALA A 163 -8.94 -7.33 -19.21
CA ALA A 163 -9.83 -8.26 -19.89
C ALA A 163 -9.32 -8.70 -21.28
N MET A 164 -8.45 -7.91 -21.94
CA MET A 164 -8.04 -8.13 -23.33
C MET A 164 -7.35 -9.47 -23.60
N PRO A 165 -6.43 -9.96 -22.74
CA PRO A 165 -5.81 -11.28 -22.97
C PRO A 165 -6.83 -12.41 -22.96
N PHE A 166 -7.93 -12.28 -22.21
CA PHE A 166 -9.03 -13.25 -22.15
C PHE A 166 -9.91 -13.18 -23.40
N LEU A 167 -10.17 -11.98 -23.91
CA LEU A 167 -11.10 -11.74 -25.05
C LEU A 167 -10.46 -11.91 -26.43
N LYS A 168 -9.14 -12.11 -26.51
CA LYS A 168 -8.39 -12.38 -27.77
C LYS A 168 -8.53 -11.28 -28.83
N ASN A 169 -8.04 -10.07 -28.53
CA ASN A 169 -8.00 -8.88 -29.38
C ASN A 169 -9.35 -8.18 -29.60
N ASP A 170 -9.48 -7.01 -29.00
CA ASP A 170 -10.53 -6.04 -29.29
C ASP A 170 -9.89 -4.84 -30.00
N GLU A 171 -10.43 -4.42 -31.13
CA GLU A 171 -9.94 -3.29 -31.92
C GLU A 171 -9.98 -1.96 -31.14
N ARG A 172 -10.77 -1.87 -30.08
CA ARG A 172 -10.88 -0.71 -29.17
C ARG A 172 -9.71 -0.58 -28.18
N THR A 173 -8.89 -1.64 -28.04
CA THR A 173 -7.77 -1.70 -27.06
C THR A 173 -6.81 -0.51 -27.16
N PRO A 174 -6.35 -0.06 -28.34
CA PRO A 174 -5.46 1.10 -28.43
C PRO A 174 -6.07 2.41 -27.90
N GLY A 175 -7.40 2.58 -28.09
CA GLY A 175 -8.14 3.71 -27.55
C GLY A 175 -8.21 3.68 -26.02
N TRP A 176 -8.50 2.52 -25.43
CA TRP A 176 -8.52 2.35 -23.97
C TRP A 176 -7.13 2.51 -23.35
N GLN A 177 -6.08 2.01 -24.02
CA GLN A 177 -4.69 2.19 -23.57
C GLN A 177 -4.31 3.68 -23.54
N ALA A 178 -4.63 4.42 -24.60
CA ALA A 178 -4.34 5.86 -24.66
C ALA A 178 -5.05 6.65 -23.55
N GLN A 179 -6.31 6.32 -23.26
CA GLN A 179 -7.05 6.94 -22.15
C GLN A 179 -6.45 6.59 -20.80
N TYR A 180 -6.13 5.31 -20.58
CA TYR A 180 -5.48 4.84 -19.35
C TYR A 180 -4.16 5.58 -19.11
N ASP A 181 -3.28 5.64 -20.13
CA ASP A 181 -1.96 6.26 -20.02
C ASP A 181 -2.06 7.76 -19.71
N ALA A 182 -2.97 8.48 -20.35
CA ALA A 182 -3.19 9.91 -20.09
C ALA A 182 -3.65 10.17 -18.65
N ILE A 183 -4.58 9.35 -18.14
CA ILE A 183 -5.07 9.46 -16.77
C ILE A 183 -3.96 9.14 -15.78
N MET A 184 -3.22 8.04 -16.01
CA MET A 184 -2.14 7.63 -15.13
C MET A 184 -1.01 8.66 -15.07
N GLN A 185 -0.66 9.31 -16.19
CA GLN A 185 0.32 10.41 -16.20
C GLN A 185 -0.13 11.58 -15.30
N THR A 186 -1.41 11.94 -15.36
CA THR A 186 -1.96 13.02 -14.53
C THR A 186 -1.91 12.66 -13.05
N LEU A 187 -2.35 11.45 -12.68
CA LEU A 187 -2.31 10.96 -11.29
C LEU A 187 -0.87 10.87 -10.75
N MET A 188 0.06 10.40 -11.56
CA MET A 188 1.48 10.33 -11.18
C MET A 188 2.10 11.71 -10.98
N ALA A 189 1.72 12.70 -11.81
CA ALA A 189 2.18 14.08 -11.66
C ALA A 189 1.64 14.71 -10.36
N GLU A 190 0.37 14.51 -10.06
CA GLU A 190 -0.25 14.98 -8.81
C GLU A 190 0.41 14.36 -7.57
N ASP A 191 0.65 13.05 -7.60
CA ASP A 191 1.29 12.34 -6.48
C ASP A 191 2.73 12.81 -6.24
N LYS A 192 3.50 13.08 -7.31
CA LYS A 192 4.84 13.66 -7.20
C LYS A 192 4.83 15.04 -6.56
N LEU A 193 3.89 15.91 -6.93
CA LEU A 193 3.77 17.24 -6.32
C LEU A 193 3.47 17.15 -4.82
N ARG A 194 2.54 16.30 -4.42
CA ARG A 194 2.19 16.11 -3.00
C ARG A 194 3.36 15.53 -2.18
N ILE A 195 4.17 14.64 -2.78
CA ILE A 195 5.37 14.10 -2.13
C ILE A 195 6.44 15.17 -1.99
N ALA A 196 6.65 16.00 -3.02
CA ALA A 196 7.63 17.09 -3.00
C ALA A 196 7.29 18.14 -1.93
N ASP A 197 6.04 18.58 -1.83
CA ASP A 197 5.59 19.53 -0.80
C ASP A 197 5.87 19.01 0.62
N ARG A 198 5.66 17.72 0.85
CA ARG A 198 5.95 17.10 2.14
C ARG A 198 7.46 17.04 2.45
N GLN A 199 8.30 16.86 1.44
CA GLN A 199 9.76 16.84 1.60
C GLN A 199 10.35 18.25 1.79
N ALA A 200 9.78 19.26 1.15
CA ALA A 200 10.19 20.65 1.28
C ALA A 200 10.05 21.16 2.73
N ILE A 201 8.95 20.82 3.40
CA ILE A 201 8.72 21.20 4.82
C ILE A 201 9.75 20.55 5.76
N ALA A 202 10.28 19.37 5.40
CA ALA A 202 11.30 18.69 6.22
C ALA A 202 12.71 19.28 6.07
N ALA A 203 12.96 20.08 5.04
CA ALA A 203 14.26 20.73 4.80
C ALA A 203 14.40 22.08 5.53
N ASP A 204 13.28 22.71 5.90
CA ASP A 204 13.25 24.02 6.59
C ASP A 204 13.10 23.89 8.12
N SER A 205 13.09 22.69 8.66
CA SER A 205 13.00 22.36 10.10
C SER A 205 14.28 21.71 10.62
#